data_9923b42f540202bfa8ed57f4d94af060
#
_entry.id   9923b42f540202bfa8ed57f4d94af060
#
_cell.length_a   1.000
_cell.length_b   1.000
_cell.length_c   1.000
_cell.angle_alpha   90.00
_cell.angle_beta   90.00
_cell.angle_gamma   90.00
#
_symmetry.space_group_name_H-M   'P 1'
#
loop_
_entity.id
_entity.type
_entity.pdbx_description
1 polymer ?
#
loop_
_entity_poly.entity_id
_entity_poly.type
_entity_poly.pdbx_seq_one_letter_code
_entity_poly.pdbx_strand_id
1 'polypeptide(L)'
;LGDVYKRQTNKYAEGYPGKRYYGGCEYVDVVETLAIERAKKLFGCEYANVQPHSGAQANLAVFFALVNPGDTVMGMSLDCGGHLSHGSPVNISGKYFNIVPYGVTADGFIDYDEVLRIAKECKPKMIIAGASAYARTIDFKKFREICDEVGALLMVDMAHIAGLVAGGAHPSPIPYADVTTTTTHKTLRGPRGGMILCNQEAADKFNFNKAVFPGIQGGPLMHVIAGKAVCFKEALEPEYKTYMEQVVKNAKALCNGLKARGVKIVSGDTDNHLMLVDLSG
;
A
#
# COMPACT_ATOMS: atom_id res chain seq x y z
N LEU A 1 -0.20 2.97 36.07
CA LEU A 1 0.72 2.65 34.95
C LEU A 1 0.29 1.40 34.17
N GLY A 2 -0.09 0.32 34.84
CA GLY A 2 -0.51 -0.92 34.18
C GLY A 2 -1.76 -0.76 33.29
N ASP A 3 -2.72 0.07 33.69
CA ASP A 3 -3.94 0.31 32.92
C ASP A 3 -3.73 1.14 31.66
N VAL A 4 -2.89 2.18 31.74
CA VAL A 4 -2.53 3.00 30.58
C VAL A 4 -1.72 2.17 29.59
N TYR A 5 -0.80 1.38 30.07
CA TYR A 5 0.03 0.49 29.26
C TYR A 5 -0.79 -0.58 28.54
N LYS A 6 -1.73 -1.22 29.24
CA LYS A 6 -2.65 -2.22 28.67
C LYS A 6 -3.61 -1.67 27.62
N ARG A 7 -3.93 -0.39 27.67
CA ARG A 7 -4.79 0.27 26.68
C ARG A 7 -4.07 0.67 25.41
N GLN A 8 -2.77 0.91 25.46
CA GLN A 8 -1.98 1.42 24.34
C GLN A 8 -1.24 0.32 23.58
N THR A 9 -0.73 -0.68 24.28
CA THR A 9 0.03 -1.77 23.68
C THR A 9 -0.51 -3.11 24.21
N ASN A 10 -1.01 -3.94 23.32
CA ASN A 10 -1.54 -5.25 23.72
C ASN A 10 -0.48 -6.35 23.58
N LYS A 11 0.58 -6.29 24.41
CA LYS A 11 1.58 -7.36 24.46
C LYS A 11 0.94 -8.75 24.59
N TYR A 12 -0.11 -8.86 25.37
CA TYR A 12 -0.81 -10.12 25.60
C TYR A 12 -1.64 -10.62 24.41
N ALA A 13 -1.80 -9.80 23.36
CA ALA A 13 -2.38 -10.20 22.09
C ALA A 13 -1.34 -10.62 21.03
N GLU A 14 -0.08 -10.84 21.43
CA GLU A 14 0.95 -11.38 20.53
C GLU A 14 0.50 -12.69 19.89
N GLY A 15 0.71 -12.82 18.58
CA GLY A 15 0.19 -13.91 17.77
C GLY A 15 -0.98 -13.45 16.89
N TYR A 16 -1.84 -14.37 16.54
CA TYR A 16 -2.97 -14.16 15.64
C TYR A 16 -4.24 -14.80 16.22
N PRO A 17 -5.45 -14.45 15.75
CA PRO A 17 -6.69 -15.05 16.21
C PRO A 17 -6.62 -16.58 16.26
N GLY A 18 -6.97 -17.16 17.40
CA GLY A 18 -6.89 -18.58 17.68
C GLY A 18 -5.47 -19.15 17.90
N LYS A 19 -4.42 -18.32 17.77
CA LYS A 19 -3.00 -18.70 17.92
C LYS A 19 -2.22 -17.65 18.70
N ARG A 20 -2.78 -17.14 19.80
CA ARG A 20 -2.12 -16.19 20.69
C ARG A 20 -1.17 -16.92 21.64
N TYR A 21 -0.13 -16.22 22.08
CA TYR A 21 0.80 -16.77 23.08
C TYR A 21 0.24 -16.73 24.50
N TYR A 22 -0.74 -15.86 24.77
CA TYR A 22 -1.34 -15.66 26.09
C TYR A 22 -2.82 -16.01 26.07
N GLY A 23 -3.37 -16.40 27.23
CA GLY A 23 -4.80 -16.63 27.40
C GLY A 23 -5.60 -15.34 27.54
N GLY A 24 -6.93 -15.45 27.46
CA GLY A 24 -7.86 -14.31 27.64
C GLY A 24 -7.97 -13.39 26.44
N CYS A 25 -7.71 -13.90 25.22
CA CYS A 25 -7.71 -13.11 23.99
C CYS A 25 -8.97 -13.29 23.15
N GLU A 26 -9.97 -14.00 23.62
CA GLU A 26 -11.19 -14.33 22.88
C GLU A 26 -11.91 -13.10 22.31
N TYR A 27 -11.95 -11.99 23.05
CA TYR A 27 -12.61 -10.76 22.58
C TYR A 27 -11.74 -9.97 21.58
N VAL A 28 -10.43 -9.93 21.78
CA VAL A 28 -9.55 -9.27 20.79
C VAL A 28 -9.43 -10.10 19.53
N ASP A 29 -9.60 -11.41 19.60
CA ASP A 29 -9.71 -12.28 18.43
C ASP A 29 -10.93 -11.93 17.58
N VAL A 30 -12.08 -11.66 18.21
CA VAL A 30 -13.27 -11.16 17.50
C VAL A 30 -12.97 -9.84 16.79
N VAL A 31 -12.34 -8.90 17.46
CA VAL A 31 -11.99 -7.57 16.89
C VAL A 31 -11.08 -7.71 15.68
N GLU A 32 -10.01 -8.50 15.80
CA GLU A 32 -9.06 -8.65 14.69
C GLU A 32 -9.67 -9.45 13.54
N THR A 33 -10.43 -10.49 13.82
CA THR A 33 -11.18 -11.26 12.80
C THR A 33 -12.13 -10.37 12.02
N LEU A 34 -12.89 -9.50 12.70
CA LEU A 34 -13.77 -8.52 12.03
C LEU A 34 -12.98 -7.58 11.10
N ALA A 35 -11.82 -7.10 11.52
CA ALA A 35 -10.98 -6.25 10.68
C ALA A 35 -10.49 -7.03 9.44
N ILE A 36 -10.01 -8.25 9.61
CA ILE A 36 -9.53 -9.12 8.53
C ILE A 36 -10.66 -9.39 7.52
N GLU A 37 -11.81 -9.88 7.97
CA GLU A 37 -12.91 -10.25 7.08
C GLU A 37 -13.51 -9.04 6.34
N ARG A 38 -13.57 -7.88 7.00
CA ARG A 38 -14.01 -6.65 6.35
C ARG A 38 -12.99 -6.15 5.33
N ALA A 39 -11.70 -6.24 5.60
CA ALA A 39 -10.65 -5.91 4.64
C ALA A 39 -10.71 -6.82 3.41
N LYS A 40 -10.85 -8.13 3.61
CA LYS A 40 -11.00 -9.11 2.52
C LYS A 40 -12.20 -8.78 1.64
N LYS A 41 -13.34 -8.51 2.26
CA LYS A 41 -14.57 -8.14 1.54
C LYS A 41 -14.43 -6.82 0.79
N LEU A 42 -13.81 -5.81 1.43
CA LEU A 42 -13.66 -4.45 0.88
C LEU A 42 -12.80 -4.43 -0.38
N PHE A 43 -11.71 -5.17 -0.37
CA PHE A 43 -10.75 -5.17 -1.47
C PHE A 43 -10.88 -6.38 -2.41
N GLY A 44 -11.73 -7.36 -2.09
CA GLY A 44 -11.93 -8.56 -2.91
C GLY A 44 -10.71 -9.48 -2.92
N CYS A 45 -10.03 -9.64 -1.78
CA CYS A 45 -8.88 -10.52 -1.61
C CYS A 45 -9.16 -11.68 -0.65
N GLU A 46 -8.34 -12.72 -0.69
CA GLU A 46 -8.52 -13.93 0.12
C GLU A 46 -7.77 -13.86 1.45
N TYR A 47 -6.73 -13.04 1.51
CA TYR A 47 -5.89 -12.86 2.70
C TYR A 47 -5.72 -11.39 3.05
N ALA A 48 -5.76 -11.09 4.34
CA ALA A 48 -5.44 -9.78 4.89
C ALA A 48 -4.69 -9.93 6.22
N ASN A 49 -3.58 -9.18 6.38
CA ASN A 49 -2.93 -8.98 7.67
C ASN A 49 -3.11 -7.50 8.07
N VAL A 50 -3.78 -7.28 9.19
CA VAL A 50 -4.15 -5.94 9.67
C VAL A 50 -3.25 -5.44 10.80
N GLN A 51 -2.22 -6.20 11.18
CA GLN A 51 -1.32 -5.88 12.29
C GLN A 51 -0.20 -4.87 11.97
N PRO A 52 0.24 -4.61 10.72
CA PRO A 52 1.28 -3.61 10.49
C PRO A 52 0.94 -2.26 11.13
N HIS A 53 1.89 -1.72 11.92
CA HIS A 53 1.71 -0.46 12.64
C HIS A 53 1.72 0.76 11.72
N SER A 54 2.31 0.61 10.53
CA SER A 54 2.37 1.65 9.49
C SER A 54 2.50 1.04 8.10
N GLY A 55 2.31 1.85 7.05
CA GLY A 55 2.60 1.43 5.68
C GLY A 55 4.07 1.06 5.48
N ALA A 56 4.99 1.80 6.09
CA ALA A 56 6.42 1.49 6.00
C ALA A 56 6.76 0.12 6.62
N GLN A 57 6.10 -0.26 7.72
CA GLN A 57 6.27 -1.58 8.33
C GLN A 57 5.57 -2.69 7.52
N ALA A 58 4.44 -2.40 6.89
CA ALA A 58 3.84 -3.33 5.94
C ALA A 58 4.80 -3.61 4.76
N ASN A 59 5.39 -2.56 4.18
CA ASN A 59 6.39 -2.68 3.12
C ASN A 59 7.62 -3.46 3.60
N LEU A 60 8.14 -3.15 4.78
CA LEU A 60 9.29 -3.85 5.34
C LEU A 60 9.01 -5.36 5.57
N ALA A 61 7.79 -5.71 6.04
CA ALA A 61 7.39 -7.11 6.19
C ALA A 61 7.36 -7.84 4.84
N VAL A 62 6.89 -7.16 3.79
CA VAL A 62 6.89 -7.72 2.43
C VAL A 62 8.31 -7.89 1.91
N PHE A 63 9.19 -6.91 2.05
CA PHE A 63 10.61 -7.07 1.72
C PHE A 63 11.22 -8.26 2.47
N PHE A 64 10.99 -8.35 3.78
CA PHE A 64 11.51 -9.44 4.60
C PHE A 64 11.01 -10.83 4.16
N ALA A 65 9.78 -10.91 3.64
CA ALA A 65 9.20 -12.16 3.17
C ALA A 65 9.64 -12.57 1.75
N LEU A 66 9.88 -11.60 0.86
CA LEU A 66 10.04 -11.86 -0.57
C LEU A 66 11.48 -11.79 -1.09
N VAL A 67 12.32 -10.99 -0.46
CA VAL A 67 13.67 -10.68 -0.96
C VAL A 67 14.71 -10.75 0.14
N ASN A 68 15.94 -11.05 -0.23
CA ASN A 68 17.09 -11.11 0.68
C ASN A 68 17.94 -9.82 0.55
N PRO A 69 18.69 -9.44 1.59
CA PRO A 69 19.65 -8.35 1.47
C PRO A 69 20.55 -8.51 0.26
N GLY A 70 20.68 -7.44 -0.53
CA GLY A 70 21.46 -7.44 -1.78
C GLY A 70 20.67 -7.83 -3.04
N ASP A 71 19.46 -8.40 -2.91
CA ASP A 71 18.63 -8.65 -4.09
C ASP A 71 18.24 -7.33 -4.79
N THR A 72 18.10 -7.39 -6.11
CA THR A 72 17.68 -6.24 -6.92
C THR A 72 16.17 -6.04 -6.85
N VAL A 73 15.76 -4.83 -6.52
CA VAL A 73 14.36 -4.39 -6.46
C VAL A 73 14.19 -3.12 -7.28
N MET A 74 13.15 -3.06 -8.09
CA MET A 74 12.77 -1.84 -8.81
C MET A 74 11.64 -1.12 -8.09
N GLY A 75 11.69 0.22 -8.08
CA GLY A 75 10.63 1.08 -7.56
C GLY A 75 10.65 2.45 -8.23
N MET A 76 9.56 3.20 -8.12
CA MET A 76 9.53 4.55 -8.66
C MET A 76 10.52 5.44 -7.93
N SER A 77 11.32 6.21 -8.68
CA SER A 77 12.23 7.22 -8.13
C SER A 77 11.49 8.20 -7.21
N LEU A 78 12.14 8.61 -6.13
CA LEU A 78 11.58 9.60 -5.21
C LEU A 78 11.26 10.93 -5.92
N ASP A 79 12.14 11.36 -6.83
CA ASP A 79 11.97 12.58 -7.63
C ASP A 79 10.79 12.50 -8.62
N CYS A 80 10.35 11.30 -8.94
CA CYS A 80 9.20 11.05 -9.80
C CYS A 80 7.90 10.74 -9.03
N GLY A 81 7.94 10.83 -7.70
CA GLY A 81 6.78 10.61 -6.84
C GLY A 81 6.77 9.29 -6.08
N GLY A 82 7.86 8.53 -6.06
CA GLY A 82 8.00 7.31 -5.26
C GLY A 82 7.91 7.57 -3.76
N HIS A 83 7.78 6.51 -2.98
CA HIS A 83 7.77 6.59 -1.53
C HIS A 83 9.16 6.27 -0.95
N LEU A 84 9.49 6.84 0.22
CA LEU A 84 10.77 6.60 0.91
C LEU A 84 11.05 5.10 1.13
N SER A 85 10.03 4.32 1.47
CA SER A 85 10.17 2.87 1.69
C SER A 85 10.21 2.03 0.41
N HIS A 86 10.28 2.65 -0.77
CA HIS A 86 10.46 1.98 -2.05
C HIS A 86 11.91 1.99 -2.54
N GLY A 87 12.87 2.27 -1.66
CA GLY A 87 14.29 2.19 -2.00
C GLY A 87 15.08 3.47 -1.81
N SER A 88 14.55 4.47 -1.09
CA SER A 88 15.33 5.68 -0.77
C SER A 88 16.61 5.32 0.00
N PRO A 89 17.77 5.91 -0.35
CA PRO A 89 19.06 5.63 0.31
C PRO A 89 19.07 5.86 1.82
N VAL A 90 18.17 6.71 2.33
CA VAL A 90 18.04 6.98 3.77
C VAL A 90 17.09 6.01 4.47
N ASN A 91 16.39 5.17 3.72
CA ASN A 91 15.46 4.17 4.24
C ASN A 91 16.13 2.79 4.30
N ILE A 92 15.63 1.91 5.17
CA ILE A 92 16.12 0.54 5.27
C ILE A 92 16.08 -0.21 3.93
N SER A 93 15.06 0.05 3.10
CA SER A 93 14.94 -0.54 1.76
C SER A 93 16.12 -0.18 0.85
N GLY A 94 16.56 1.07 0.85
CA GLY A 94 17.72 1.51 0.06
C GLY A 94 19.07 1.13 0.65
N LYS A 95 19.12 0.76 1.95
CA LYS A 95 20.37 0.36 2.62
C LYS A 95 20.67 -1.13 2.48
N TYR A 96 19.64 -1.97 2.39
CA TYR A 96 19.80 -3.43 2.42
C TYR A 96 19.64 -4.07 1.05
N PHE A 97 18.99 -3.41 0.09
CA PHE A 97 18.67 -3.96 -1.22
C PHE A 97 19.34 -3.15 -2.33
N ASN A 98 19.60 -3.80 -3.46
CA ASN A 98 20.09 -3.14 -4.66
C ASN A 98 18.90 -2.50 -5.40
N ILE A 99 18.74 -1.20 -5.24
CA ILE A 99 17.58 -0.48 -5.78
C ILE A 99 17.91 0.08 -7.17
N VAL A 100 17.09 -0.29 -8.16
CA VAL A 100 17.12 0.27 -9.50
C VAL A 100 15.82 1.05 -9.72
N PRO A 101 15.89 2.39 -9.79
CA PRO A 101 14.70 3.21 -9.92
C PRO A 101 14.17 3.22 -11.37
N TYR A 102 12.85 3.38 -11.51
CA TYR A 102 12.22 3.82 -12.75
C TYR A 102 11.58 5.20 -12.56
N GLY A 103 11.36 5.90 -13.67
CA GLY A 103 10.87 7.28 -13.65
C GLY A 103 9.55 7.47 -14.39
N VAL A 104 9.34 8.71 -14.78
CA VAL A 104 8.23 9.16 -15.63
C VAL A 104 8.79 9.86 -16.87
N THR A 105 7.97 9.95 -17.93
CA THR A 105 8.29 10.75 -19.12
C THR A 105 8.37 12.25 -18.78
N ALA A 106 8.89 13.06 -19.69
CA ALA A 106 8.90 14.52 -19.56
C ALA A 106 7.49 15.11 -19.33
N ASP A 107 6.46 14.42 -19.81
CA ASP A 107 5.06 14.81 -19.61
C ASP A 107 4.46 14.30 -18.29
N GLY A 108 5.25 13.61 -17.45
CA GLY A 108 4.86 13.18 -16.12
C GLY A 108 4.04 11.88 -16.08
N PHE A 109 4.14 11.02 -17.09
CA PHE A 109 3.50 9.69 -17.12
C PHE A 109 4.51 8.57 -16.88
N ILE A 110 4.08 7.48 -16.25
CA ILE A 110 4.90 6.26 -16.15
C ILE A 110 5.16 5.74 -17.57
N ASP A 111 6.44 5.56 -17.91
CA ASP A 111 6.88 4.96 -19.15
C ASP A 111 7.04 3.45 -18.97
N TYR A 112 6.00 2.69 -19.33
CA TYR A 112 6.00 1.23 -19.15
C TYR A 112 7.01 0.52 -20.04
N ASP A 113 7.33 1.07 -21.22
CA ASP A 113 8.34 0.50 -22.11
C ASP A 113 9.74 0.68 -21.50
N GLU A 114 10.01 1.83 -20.89
CA GLU A 114 11.25 2.07 -20.16
C GLU A 114 11.33 1.22 -18.88
N VAL A 115 10.22 1.03 -18.15
CA VAL A 115 10.17 0.09 -17.01
C VAL A 115 10.56 -1.31 -17.45
N LEU A 116 10.01 -1.79 -18.57
CA LEU A 116 10.35 -3.11 -19.13
C LEU A 116 11.82 -3.18 -19.54
N ARG A 117 12.34 -2.17 -20.23
CA ARG A 117 13.74 -2.10 -20.63
C ARG A 117 14.68 -2.23 -19.44
N ILE A 118 14.44 -1.41 -18.40
CA ILE A 118 15.23 -1.44 -17.16
C ILE A 118 15.12 -2.82 -16.49
N ALA A 119 13.91 -3.38 -16.40
CA ALA A 119 13.67 -4.69 -15.78
C ALA A 119 14.43 -5.81 -16.50
N LYS A 120 14.49 -5.79 -17.84
CA LYS A 120 15.29 -6.76 -18.63
C LYS A 120 16.79 -6.66 -18.36
N GLU A 121 17.29 -5.46 -18.16
CA GLU A 121 18.72 -5.22 -17.87
C GLU A 121 19.09 -5.65 -16.45
N CYS A 122 18.32 -5.23 -15.44
CA CYS A 122 18.69 -5.45 -14.03
C CYS A 122 18.12 -6.74 -13.43
N LYS A 123 17.17 -7.41 -14.10
CA LYS A 123 16.54 -8.67 -13.68
C LYS A 123 16.12 -8.67 -12.21
N PRO A 124 15.21 -7.78 -11.80
CA PRO A 124 14.85 -7.62 -10.41
C PRO A 124 14.13 -8.86 -9.87
N LYS A 125 14.26 -9.10 -8.56
CA LYS A 125 13.44 -10.09 -7.85
C LYS A 125 12.03 -9.60 -7.62
N MET A 126 11.87 -8.28 -7.45
CA MET A 126 10.59 -7.64 -7.18
C MET A 126 10.52 -6.26 -7.85
N ILE A 127 9.36 -5.94 -8.41
CA ILE A 127 9.02 -4.60 -8.89
C ILE A 127 7.93 -4.03 -7.99
N ILE A 128 8.12 -2.80 -7.52
CA ILE A 128 7.15 -2.08 -6.72
C ILE A 128 6.41 -1.09 -7.60
N ALA A 129 5.10 -1.27 -7.76
CA ALA A 129 4.21 -0.28 -8.34
C ALA A 129 3.50 0.51 -7.23
N GLY A 130 3.23 1.78 -7.48
CA GLY A 130 2.61 2.69 -6.52
C GLY A 130 3.46 3.92 -6.27
N ALA A 131 2.81 4.99 -5.85
CA ALA A 131 3.45 6.28 -5.68
C ALA A 131 2.82 7.10 -4.56
N SER A 132 3.60 8.01 -3.99
CA SER A 132 3.13 9.04 -3.05
C SER A 132 2.62 10.28 -3.78
N ALA A 133 3.19 10.59 -4.93
CA ALA A 133 2.92 11.81 -5.69
C ALA A 133 2.82 11.50 -7.19
N TYR A 134 1.76 10.80 -7.58
CA TYR A 134 1.44 10.52 -8.98
C TYR A 134 -0.05 10.76 -9.22
N ALA A 135 -0.36 11.69 -10.10
CA ALA A 135 -1.72 12.20 -10.30
C ALA A 135 -2.56 11.40 -11.30
N ARG A 136 -1.97 10.41 -11.96
CA ARG A 136 -2.62 9.66 -13.03
C ARG A 136 -2.96 8.24 -12.61
N THR A 137 -3.82 7.58 -13.37
CA THR A 137 -4.15 6.17 -13.16
C THR A 137 -2.93 5.29 -13.42
N ILE A 138 -2.67 4.34 -12.52
CA ILE A 138 -1.61 3.35 -12.67
C ILE A 138 -2.21 2.10 -13.34
N ASP A 139 -1.57 1.64 -14.41
CA ASP A 139 -1.93 0.40 -15.10
C ASP A 139 -1.22 -0.80 -14.44
N PHE A 140 -1.89 -1.43 -13.49
CA PHE A 140 -1.35 -2.59 -12.78
C PHE A 140 -1.24 -3.83 -13.67
N LYS A 141 -2.06 -3.93 -14.72
CA LYS A 141 -1.98 -5.03 -15.69
C LYS A 141 -0.66 -4.96 -16.46
N LYS A 142 -0.26 -3.78 -16.93
CA LYS A 142 1.05 -3.59 -17.58
C LYS A 142 2.21 -3.94 -16.65
N PHE A 143 2.15 -3.56 -15.37
CA PHE A 143 3.17 -3.98 -14.40
C PHE A 143 3.21 -5.50 -14.24
N ARG A 144 2.05 -6.18 -14.22
CA ARG A 144 2.01 -7.65 -14.17
C ARG A 144 2.67 -8.27 -15.40
N GLU A 145 2.33 -7.79 -16.59
CA GLU A 145 2.92 -8.25 -17.86
C GLU A 145 4.45 -8.09 -17.85
N ILE A 146 4.96 -6.95 -17.38
CA ILE A 146 6.41 -6.71 -17.23
C ILE A 146 7.03 -7.70 -16.24
N CYS A 147 6.42 -7.90 -15.08
CA CYS A 147 6.93 -8.84 -14.08
C CYS A 147 6.95 -10.27 -14.60
N ASP A 148 5.92 -10.70 -15.33
CA ASP A 148 5.85 -12.04 -15.94
C ASP A 148 6.97 -12.24 -16.97
N GLU A 149 7.26 -11.22 -17.77
CA GLU A 149 8.29 -11.30 -18.81
C GLU A 149 9.71 -11.45 -18.22
N VAL A 150 9.97 -10.84 -17.05
CA VAL A 150 11.31 -10.91 -16.42
C VAL A 150 11.39 -11.89 -15.25
N GLY A 151 10.28 -12.54 -14.88
CA GLY A 151 10.20 -13.47 -13.75
C GLY A 151 10.29 -12.79 -12.38
N ALA A 152 9.83 -11.54 -12.27
CA ALA A 152 9.82 -10.78 -11.03
C ALA A 152 8.48 -10.90 -10.29
N LEU A 153 8.50 -10.69 -8.97
CA LEU A 153 7.30 -10.51 -8.17
C LEU A 153 6.78 -9.08 -8.31
N LEU A 154 5.46 -8.92 -8.32
CA LEU A 154 4.81 -7.62 -8.32
C LEU A 154 4.28 -7.28 -6.93
N MET A 155 4.89 -6.31 -6.29
CA MET A 155 4.36 -5.65 -5.09
C MET A 155 3.66 -4.36 -5.49
N VAL A 156 2.45 -4.12 -5.00
CA VAL A 156 1.77 -2.82 -5.17
C VAL A 156 1.57 -2.15 -3.82
N ASP A 157 2.09 -0.94 -3.68
CA ASP A 157 1.76 -0.06 -2.56
C ASP A 157 0.66 0.92 -2.98
N MET A 158 -0.57 0.65 -2.58
CA MET A 158 -1.73 1.48 -2.93
C MET A 158 -2.08 2.51 -1.84
N ALA A 159 -1.17 2.83 -0.94
CA ALA A 159 -1.45 3.64 0.25
C ALA A 159 -2.19 4.95 -0.05
N HIS A 160 -1.79 5.68 -1.09
CA HIS A 160 -2.44 6.94 -1.45
C HIS A 160 -3.84 6.76 -2.07
N ILE A 161 -4.03 5.71 -2.81
CA ILE A 161 -5.26 5.46 -3.59
C ILE A 161 -6.18 4.41 -2.97
N ALA A 162 -5.85 3.86 -1.80
CA ALA A 162 -6.61 2.76 -1.21
C ALA A 162 -8.10 3.07 -1.02
N GLY A 163 -8.44 4.29 -0.61
CA GLY A 163 -9.83 4.72 -0.52
C GLY A 163 -10.53 4.78 -1.88
N LEU A 164 -9.82 5.25 -2.92
CA LEU A 164 -10.35 5.29 -4.28
C LEU A 164 -10.57 3.89 -4.84
N VAL A 165 -9.65 2.95 -4.57
CA VAL A 165 -9.80 1.55 -4.94
C VAL A 165 -11.00 0.93 -4.22
N ALA A 166 -11.12 1.12 -2.92
CA ALA A 166 -12.23 0.63 -2.11
C ALA A 166 -13.60 1.19 -2.58
N GLY A 167 -13.63 2.47 -2.99
CA GLY A 167 -14.84 3.13 -3.52
C GLY A 167 -15.06 2.92 -5.01
N GLY A 168 -14.19 2.18 -5.72
CA GLY A 168 -14.32 1.92 -7.15
C GLY A 168 -13.98 3.11 -8.06
N ALA A 169 -13.30 4.14 -7.52
CA ALA A 169 -12.88 5.34 -8.25
C ALA A 169 -11.46 5.24 -8.84
N HIS A 170 -10.76 4.13 -8.60
CA HIS A 170 -9.47 3.78 -9.21
C HIS A 170 -9.42 2.26 -9.43
N PRO A 171 -8.77 1.77 -10.50
CA PRO A 171 -8.59 0.33 -10.71
C PRO A 171 -7.92 -0.36 -9.52
N SER A 172 -8.34 -1.59 -9.21
CA SER A 172 -7.78 -2.40 -8.14
C SER A 172 -6.48 -3.09 -8.59
N PRO A 173 -5.42 -3.08 -7.75
CA PRO A 173 -4.22 -3.87 -8.00
C PRO A 173 -4.37 -5.35 -7.66
N ILE A 174 -5.37 -5.72 -6.85
CA ILE A 174 -5.51 -7.08 -6.27
C ILE A 174 -5.49 -8.20 -7.32
N PRO A 175 -6.13 -8.07 -8.50
CA PRO A 175 -6.08 -9.14 -9.51
C PRO A 175 -4.71 -9.36 -10.16
N TYR A 176 -3.78 -8.43 -10.00
CA TYR A 176 -2.50 -8.41 -10.72
C TYR A 176 -1.29 -8.59 -9.81
N ALA A 177 -1.37 -8.11 -8.57
CA ALA A 177 -0.24 -8.11 -7.65
C ALA A 177 -0.06 -9.46 -6.94
N ASP A 178 1.20 -9.89 -6.75
CA ASP A 178 1.51 -10.99 -5.84
C ASP A 178 1.21 -10.60 -4.39
N VAL A 179 1.44 -9.33 -4.06
CA VAL A 179 1.11 -8.73 -2.76
C VAL A 179 0.80 -7.26 -2.90
N THR A 180 -0.20 -6.80 -2.15
CA THR A 180 -0.57 -5.39 -2.05
C THR A 180 -0.40 -4.91 -0.62
N THR A 181 0.27 -3.77 -0.44
CA THR A 181 0.35 -3.06 0.84
C THR A 181 -0.44 -1.78 0.80
N THR A 182 -0.83 -1.29 1.96
CA THR A 182 -1.48 0.02 2.08
C THR A 182 -1.32 0.59 3.49
N THR A 183 -1.51 1.89 3.59
CA THR A 183 -1.87 2.56 4.85
C THR A 183 -3.38 2.57 5.02
N THR A 184 -3.84 2.80 6.24
CA THR A 184 -5.27 2.91 6.53
C THR A 184 -5.75 4.35 6.77
N HIS A 185 -4.84 5.32 6.84
CA HIS A 185 -5.11 6.70 7.29
C HIS A 185 -5.03 7.80 6.21
N LYS A 186 -4.95 7.42 4.93
CA LYS A 186 -4.97 8.37 3.80
C LYS A 186 -6.36 8.42 3.18
N THR A 187 -6.51 8.20 1.88
CA THR A 187 -7.85 8.21 1.25
C THR A 187 -8.81 7.18 1.85
N LEU A 188 -8.31 6.10 2.45
CA LEU A 188 -9.16 5.12 3.13
C LEU A 188 -9.83 5.68 4.40
N ARG A 189 -9.35 6.80 4.95
CA ARG A 189 -9.99 7.55 6.03
C ARG A 189 -10.06 6.82 7.38
N GLY A 190 -9.14 5.88 7.62
CA GLY A 190 -9.07 5.10 8.85
C GLY A 190 -8.02 5.58 9.86
N PRO A 191 -7.79 4.82 10.92
CA PRO A 191 -6.73 5.09 11.89
C PRO A 191 -5.35 4.91 11.25
N ARG A 192 -4.33 5.55 11.84
CA ARG A 192 -2.94 5.37 11.40
C ARG A 192 -2.52 3.92 11.60
N GLY A 193 -2.12 3.29 10.50
CA GLY A 193 -1.69 1.90 10.45
C GLY A 193 -1.38 1.46 9.04
N GLY A 194 -1.00 0.20 8.89
CA GLY A 194 -0.75 -0.47 7.61
C GLY A 194 -1.52 -1.77 7.48
N MET A 195 -1.48 -2.36 6.29
CA MET A 195 -2.14 -3.62 5.98
C MET A 195 -1.45 -4.31 4.80
N ILE A 196 -1.49 -5.64 4.78
CA ILE A 196 -1.00 -6.48 3.69
C ILE A 196 -2.16 -7.31 3.16
N LEU A 197 -2.33 -7.35 1.85
CA LEU A 197 -3.41 -8.04 1.15
C LEU A 197 -2.82 -8.90 0.03
N CYS A 198 -3.35 -10.11 -0.17
CA CYS A 198 -3.00 -10.95 -1.31
C CYS A 198 -4.06 -12.07 -1.51
N ASN A 199 -3.80 -12.97 -2.46
CA ASN A 199 -4.53 -14.22 -2.56
C ASN A 199 -3.98 -15.26 -1.54
N GLN A 200 -4.69 -16.38 -1.40
CA GLN A 200 -4.30 -17.41 -0.42
C GLN A 200 -3.00 -18.10 -0.81
N GLU A 201 -2.75 -18.34 -2.10
CA GLU A 201 -1.53 -18.97 -2.60
C GLU A 201 -0.28 -18.17 -2.21
N ALA A 202 -0.28 -16.86 -2.42
CA ALA A 202 0.81 -15.98 -2.02
C ALA A 202 0.99 -15.93 -0.49
N ALA A 203 -0.12 -15.93 0.26
CA ALA A 203 -0.09 -15.95 1.72
C ALA A 203 0.58 -17.22 2.26
N ASP A 204 0.26 -18.38 1.69
CA ASP A 204 0.82 -19.67 2.09
C ASP A 204 2.29 -19.79 1.69
N LYS A 205 2.63 -19.32 0.48
CA LYS A 205 3.99 -19.35 -0.05
C LYS A 205 4.96 -18.45 0.73
N PHE A 206 4.55 -17.22 1.05
CA PHE A 206 5.43 -16.19 1.61
C PHE A 206 5.27 -15.98 3.11
N ASN A 207 4.23 -16.53 3.73
CA ASN A 207 3.97 -16.47 5.16
C ASN A 207 4.08 -15.05 5.76
N PHE A 208 3.31 -14.12 5.24
CA PHE A 208 3.32 -12.71 5.69
C PHE A 208 3.01 -12.56 7.19
N ASN A 209 2.22 -13.46 7.77
CA ASN A 209 1.97 -13.44 9.21
C ASN A 209 3.28 -13.57 10.00
N LYS A 210 4.14 -14.51 9.62
CA LYS A 210 5.45 -14.70 10.27
C LYS A 210 6.38 -13.52 10.01
N ALA A 211 6.32 -12.92 8.84
CA ALA A 211 7.12 -11.74 8.50
C ALA A 211 6.73 -10.52 9.35
N VAL A 212 5.43 -10.34 9.63
CA VAL A 212 4.96 -9.28 10.52
C VAL A 212 5.29 -9.61 11.98
N PHE A 213 4.77 -10.73 12.48
CA PHE A 213 5.02 -11.17 13.84
C PHE A 213 5.48 -12.65 13.85
N PRO A 214 6.63 -12.96 14.43
CA PRO A 214 7.54 -12.08 15.18
C PRO A 214 8.64 -11.40 14.31
N GLY A 215 8.53 -11.43 12.98
CA GLY A 215 9.61 -11.01 12.08
C GLY A 215 10.09 -9.57 12.30
N ILE A 216 9.18 -8.60 12.30
CA ILE A 216 9.53 -7.17 12.42
C ILE A 216 8.78 -6.43 13.53
N GLN A 217 7.73 -7.02 14.10
CA GLN A 217 6.91 -6.43 15.16
C GLN A 217 6.78 -7.38 16.35
N GLY A 218 6.40 -6.81 17.52
CA GLY A 218 5.90 -7.53 18.68
C GLY A 218 4.39 -7.46 18.79
N GLY A 219 3.86 -7.09 19.98
CA GLY A 219 2.43 -7.01 20.24
C GLY A 219 1.67 -6.09 19.29
N PRO A 220 0.49 -6.50 18.80
CA PRO A 220 -0.31 -5.70 17.90
C PRO A 220 -0.98 -4.53 18.64
N LEU A 221 -1.31 -3.45 17.91
CA LEU A 221 -2.05 -2.31 18.45
C LEU A 221 -3.56 -2.57 18.31
N MET A 222 -4.16 -3.31 19.25
CA MET A 222 -5.55 -3.75 19.14
C MET A 222 -6.57 -2.61 19.08
N HIS A 223 -6.32 -1.49 19.73
CA HIS A 223 -7.15 -0.29 19.63
C HIS A 223 -7.14 0.31 18.20
N VAL A 224 -6.00 0.26 17.50
CA VAL A 224 -5.90 0.66 16.10
C VAL A 224 -6.63 -0.36 15.20
N ILE A 225 -6.47 -1.67 15.47
CA ILE A 225 -7.16 -2.72 14.72
C ILE A 225 -8.68 -2.60 14.87
N ALA A 226 -9.17 -2.27 16.07
CA ALA A 226 -10.58 -1.96 16.28
C ALA A 226 -11.05 -0.77 15.43
N GLY A 227 -10.25 0.30 15.37
CA GLY A 227 -10.51 1.43 14.48
C GLY A 227 -10.49 1.05 13.00
N LYS A 228 -9.58 0.15 12.58
CA LYS A 228 -9.58 -0.42 11.21
C LYS A 228 -10.88 -1.17 10.92
N ALA A 229 -11.35 -2.00 11.87
CA ALA A 229 -12.60 -2.75 11.71
C ALA A 229 -13.81 -1.82 11.51
N VAL A 230 -13.87 -0.68 12.20
CA VAL A 230 -14.91 0.34 12.01
C VAL A 230 -14.76 1.01 10.65
N CYS A 231 -13.56 1.48 10.32
CA CYS A 231 -13.25 2.12 9.04
C CYS A 231 -13.66 1.25 7.84
N PHE A 232 -13.31 -0.03 7.86
CA PHE A 232 -13.64 -0.93 6.76
C PHE A 232 -15.14 -1.21 6.66
N LYS A 233 -15.86 -1.22 7.79
CA LYS A 233 -17.33 -1.30 7.76
C LYS A 233 -17.93 -0.07 7.08
N GLU A 234 -17.49 1.14 7.46
CA GLU A 234 -17.94 2.38 6.83
C GLU A 234 -17.62 2.41 5.33
N ALA A 235 -16.43 1.91 4.95
CA ALA A 235 -16.01 1.88 3.54
C ALA A 235 -16.78 0.83 2.69
N LEU A 236 -17.46 -0.13 3.33
CA LEU A 236 -18.34 -1.09 2.67
C LEU A 236 -19.75 -0.56 2.41
N GLU A 237 -20.13 0.58 3.02
CA GLU A 237 -21.46 1.19 2.83
C GLU A 237 -21.51 1.91 1.46
N PRO A 238 -22.68 1.94 0.81
CA PRO A 238 -22.83 2.55 -0.52
C PRO A 238 -22.41 4.03 -0.60
N GLU A 239 -22.58 4.76 0.48
CA GLU A 239 -22.25 6.18 0.59
C GLU A 239 -20.74 6.43 0.43
N TYR A 240 -19.91 5.45 0.76
CA TYR A 240 -18.47 5.56 0.61
C TYR A 240 -18.05 5.67 -0.87
N LYS A 241 -18.73 4.97 -1.77
CA LYS A 241 -18.53 5.10 -3.22
C LYS A 241 -18.80 6.52 -3.68
N THR A 242 -19.95 7.07 -3.31
CA THR A 242 -20.32 8.46 -3.63
C THR A 242 -19.31 9.46 -3.08
N TYR A 243 -18.81 9.21 -1.87
CA TYR A 243 -17.77 10.03 -1.26
C TYR A 243 -16.46 10.01 -2.07
N MET A 244 -15.99 8.85 -2.49
CA MET A 244 -14.76 8.74 -3.31
C MET A 244 -14.92 9.36 -4.70
N GLU A 245 -16.07 9.19 -5.35
CA GLU A 245 -16.38 9.87 -6.60
C GLU A 245 -16.34 11.40 -6.43
N GLN A 246 -16.86 11.91 -5.32
CA GLN A 246 -16.82 13.34 -5.01
C GLN A 246 -15.39 13.84 -4.75
N VAL A 247 -14.54 13.04 -4.10
CA VAL A 247 -13.11 13.37 -3.92
C VAL A 247 -12.41 13.59 -5.26
N VAL A 248 -12.62 12.69 -6.23
CA VAL A 248 -12.04 12.81 -7.57
C VAL A 248 -12.60 14.03 -8.32
N LYS A 249 -13.92 14.26 -8.25
CA LYS A 249 -14.57 15.45 -8.85
C LYS A 249 -14.01 16.76 -8.28
N ASN A 250 -13.80 16.81 -6.97
CA ASN A 250 -13.24 17.99 -6.30
C ASN A 250 -11.78 18.25 -6.73
N ALA A 251 -10.95 17.19 -6.79
CA ALA A 251 -9.57 17.30 -7.26
C ALA A 251 -9.52 17.81 -8.70
N LYS A 252 -10.38 17.29 -9.56
CA LYS A 252 -10.51 17.71 -10.96
C LYS A 252 -10.95 19.18 -11.09
N ALA A 253 -11.94 19.59 -10.32
CA ALA A 253 -12.42 20.97 -10.30
C ALA A 253 -11.32 21.94 -9.84
N LEU A 254 -10.58 21.59 -8.79
CA LEU A 254 -9.46 22.38 -8.30
C LEU A 254 -8.34 22.46 -9.36
N CYS A 255 -7.97 21.33 -9.96
CA CYS A 255 -6.99 21.27 -11.04
C CYS A 255 -7.35 22.22 -12.19
N ASN A 256 -8.58 22.16 -12.67
CA ASN A 256 -9.07 23.03 -13.74
C ASN A 256 -9.08 24.51 -13.33
N GLY A 257 -9.46 24.82 -12.09
CA GLY A 257 -9.43 26.16 -11.54
C GLY A 257 -8.03 26.76 -11.45
N LEU A 258 -7.03 25.96 -11.12
CA LEU A 258 -5.62 26.37 -11.10
C LEU A 258 -5.10 26.60 -12.53
N LYS A 259 -5.39 25.69 -13.46
CA LYS A 259 -5.00 25.83 -14.88
C LYS A 259 -5.58 27.08 -15.50
N ALA A 260 -6.85 27.38 -15.23
CA ALA A 260 -7.51 28.58 -15.73
C ALA A 260 -6.86 29.89 -15.21
N ARG A 261 -6.06 29.82 -14.16
CA ARG A 261 -5.29 30.92 -13.58
C ARG A 261 -3.81 30.91 -13.98
N GLY A 262 -3.46 30.09 -14.98
CA GLY A 262 -2.08 30.00 -15.49
C GLY A 262 -1.13 29.13 -14.68
N VAL A 263 -1.65 28.39 -13.68
CA VAL A 263 -0.81 27.45 -12.90
C VAL A 263 -0.53 26.22 -13.77
N LYS A 264 0.75 25.88 -13.91
CA LYS A 264 1.19 24.70 -14.65
C LYS A 264 1.00 23.43 -13.80
N ILE A 265 0.35 22.44 -14.37
CA ILE A 265 0.08 21.15 -13.72
C ILE A 265 0.92 20.07 -14.41
N VAL A 266 1.69 19.31 -13.64
CA VAL A 266 2.43 18.15 -14.13
C VAL A 266 1.45 17.13 -14.69
N SER A 267 1.76 16.52 -15.83
CA SER A 267 0.87 15.67 -16.63
C SER A 267 -0.42 16.37 -17.14
N GLY A 268 -0.53 17.68 -16.97
CA GLY A 268 -1.63 18.50 -17.47
C GLY A 268 -2.97 18.33 -16.75
N ASP A 269 -3.13 17.34 -15.88
CA ASP A 269 -4.41 16.98 -15.26
C ASP A 269 -4.26 16.02 -14.07
N THR A 270 -5.39 15.60 -13.47
CA THR A 270 -5.46 14.56 -12.45
C THR A 270 -6.58 13.56 -12.72
N ASP A 271 -6.35 12.29 -12.39
CA ASP A 271 -7.32 11.20 -12.43
C ASP A 271 -7.72 10.71 -11.02
N ASN A 272 -7.11 11.27 -9.97
CA ASN A 272 -7.30 10.81 -8.60
C ASN A 272 -7.55 11.96 -7.61
N HIS A 273 -7.09 11.82 -6.37
CA HIS A 273 -7.34 12.76 -5.26
C HIS A 273 -6.30 13.90 -5.16
N LEU A 274 -5.24 13.87 -5.93
CA LEU A 274 -4.14 14.84 -5.86
C LEU A 274 -3.79 15.39 -7.25
N MET A 275 -3.04 16.48 -7.29
CA MET A 275 -2.41 17.02 -8.48
C MET A 275 -1.02 17.52 -8.12
N LEU A 276 -0.14 17.60 -9.11
CA LEU A 276 1.20 18.14 -8.95
C LEU A 276 1.29 19.48 -9.64
N VAL A 277 1.68 20.51 -8.90
CA VAL A 277 1.88 21.87 -9.43
C VAL A 277 3.36 22.03 -9.77
N ASP A 278 3.63 22.45 -11.00
CA ASP A 278 4.98 22.79 -11.45
C ASP A 278 5.30 24.24 -11.02
N LEU A 279 6.28 24.37 -10.15
CA LEU A 279 6.76 25.66 -9.64
C LEU A 279 8.07 26.10 -10.30
N SER A 280 8.58 25.36 -11.30
CA SER A 280 9.70 25.77 -12.13
C SER A 280 9.23 26.82 -13.13
N GLY A 281 9.34 28.07 -12.79
CA GLY A 281 8.89 29.15 -13.66
C GLY A 281 9.84 30.32 -13.65
#